data_a90ef0aba07e15a7991065967e182e3a
#
_entry.id   a90ef0aba07e15a7991065967e182e3a
#
_cell.length_a   1.000
_cell.length_b   1.000
_cell.length_c   1.000
_cell.angle_alpha   90.00
_cell.angle_beta   90.00
_cell.angle_gamma   90.00
#
_symmetry.space_group_name_H-M   'P 1'
#
loop_
_entity.id
_entity.type
_entity.pdbx_description
1 polymer ?
#
loop_
_entity_poly.entity_id
_entity_poly.type
_entity_poly.pdbx_seq_one_letter_code
_entity_poly.pdbx_strand_id
1 'polypeptide(L)'
;MTPHKWFEWSSGTSELSLRGGNMETHTGQFFRKWLEAEGLFPVNYHPAEGEVRIYANSKQRTIATAQFFAAGLLPTANIPVEFHGEFDKMNPEFTPATTFLSPEYEEAVKNQIDEIYGERLRGLKDRYDLIKDIIDFEESEAYKSGTVTEFSLDDMEITYAVGEEPKMTGTLKAACSVSDALILQYYEEPDAQKAAFGKTLTQEQWKQVSEVKDLYNDVMFAVPLVSCNVAHPQLQLIRSELSQEGRKFSFLCGHDSNIASILTALQCEDYVLPATVENTTPIGGKIVLSRWTNEAGRQLVSVDLVYASAQQLRDLTLLDLKTHPVVVPLTLKGLEKNADGLYKYEDVLQRFDEAISEYDKIVEEYAEQEMDQAA
;
A
#
# COMPACT_ATOMS: atom_id res chain seq x y z
N MET A 1 -26.19 1.46 -1.02
CA MET A 1 -25.60 1.27 -2.37
C MET A 1 -26.01 -0.07 -2.99
N THR A 2 -26.45 -1.06 -2.22
CA THR A 2 -26.92 -2.37 -2.68
C THR A 2 -28.11 -2.85 -1.85
N PRO A 3 -29.07 -3.63 -2.41
CA PRO A 3 -30.12 -4.28 -1.63
C PRO A 3 -29.62 -5.55 -0.92
N HIS A 4 -28.42 -6.03 -1.27
CA HIS A 4 -27.88 -7.25 -0.74
C HIS A 4 -27.25 -7.05 0.64
N LYS A 5 -27.20 -8.15 1.43
CA LYS A 5 -26.44 -8.20 2.67
C LYS A 5 -24.99 -8.48 2.36
N TRP A 6 -24.09 -7.63 2.86
CA TRP A 6 -22.67 -7.86 2.80
C TRP A 6 -22.23 -9.07 3.64
N PHE A 7 -21.07 -9.60 3.35
CA PHE A 7 -20.42 -10.64 4.15
C PHE A 7 -20.37 -10.25 5.64
N GLU A 8 -20.57 -11.22 6.53
CA GLU A 8 -20.40 -10.99 7.97
C GLU A 8 -18.94 -11.20 8.37
N TRP A 9 -18.26 -10.09 8.58
CA TRP A 9 -16.85 -10.09 8.94
C TRP A 9 -16.62 -10.66 10.34
N SER A 10 -15.45 -11.32 10.55
CA SER A 10 -15.04 -11.83 11.87
C SER A 10 -14.47 -10.77 12.81
N SER A 11 -14.42 -9.52 12.35
CA SER A 11 -13.84 -8.36 13.05
C SER A 11 -14.75 -7.14 12.94
N GLY A 12 -14.48 -6.11 13.72
CA GLY A 12 -15.12 -4.81 13.62
C GLY A 12 -14.71 -4.04 12.36
N THR A 13 -15.39 -2.92 12.14
CA THR A 13 -15.09 -2.04 11.00
C THR A 13 -13.64 -1.55 11.09
N SER A 14 -12.90 -1.66 9.99
CA SER A 14 -11.48 -1.27 9.85
C SER A 14 -10.50 -2.06 10.73
N GLU A 15 -10.91 -3.16 11.32
CA GLU A 15 -10.05 -4.10 12.03
C GLU A 15 -9.56 -5.23 11.12
N LEU A 16 -8.42 -5.82 11.46
CA LEU A 16 -7.90 -7.00 10.76
C LEU A 16 -8.81 -8.20 11.01
N SER A 17 -9.22 -8.89 9.94
CA SER A 17 -9.97 -10.12 10.05
C SER A 17 -9.10 -11.30 10.53
N LEU A 18 -9.74 -12.35 11.07
CA LEU A 18 -9.03 -13.57 11.46
C LEU A 18 -8.36 -14.25 10.26
N ARG A 19 -8.97 -14.19 9.07
CA ARG A 19 -8.38 -14.69 7.83
C ARG A 19 -7.13 -13.91 7.47
N GLY A 20 -7.19 -12.57 7.52
CA GLY A 20 -6.04 -11.69 7.31
C GLY A 20 -4.90 -11.99 8.28
N GLY A 21 -5.20 -12.13 9.58
CA GLY A 21 -4.21 -12.51 10.58
C GLY A 21 -3.54 -13.87 10.30
N ASN A 22 -4.31 -14.89 9.91
CA ASN A 22 -3.75 -16.19 9.54
C ASN A 22 -2.79 -16.06 8.35
N MET A 23 -3.15 -15.29 7.32
CA MET A 23 -2.28 -15.08 6.16
C MET A 23 -1.01 -14.32 6.52
N GLU A 24 -1.07 -13.35 7.43
CA GLU A 24 0.13 -12.68 7.91
C GLU A 24 1.06 -13.62 8.71
N THR A 25 0.49 -14.56 9.45
CA THR A 25 1.30 -15.63 10.10
C THR A 25 1.99 -16.50 9.05
N HIS A 26 1.27 -16.91 7.98
CA HIS A 26 1.87 -17.69 6.89
C HIS A 26 2.96 -16.90 6.15
N THR A 27 2.75 -15.60 5.95
CA THR A 27 3.74 -14.71 5.34
C THR A 27 4.99 -14.59 6.23
N GLY A 28 4.82 -14.37 7.53
CA GLY A 28 5.92 -14.38 8.50
C GLY A 28 6.70 -15.68 8.51
N GLN A 29 6.01 -16.83 8.42
CA GLN A 29 6.63 -18.15 8.31
C GLN A 29 7.47 -18.30 7.02
N PHE A 30 6.96 -17.80 5.89
CA PHE A 30 7.75 -17.77 4.65
C PHE A 30 9.03 -16.99 4.83
N PHE A 31 8.94 -15.75 5.36
CA PHE A 31 10.13 -14.91 5.60
C PHE A 31 11.13 -15.58 6.52
N ARG A 32 10.68 -16.22 7.62
CA ARG A 32 11.58 -16.99 8.48
C ARG A 32 12.34 -18.06 7.72
N LYS A 33 11.65 -18.91 6.95
CA LYS A 33 12.28 -19.99 6.19
C LYS A 33 13.21 -19.47 5.10
N TRP A 34 12.84 -18.37 4.46
CA TRP A 34 13.69 -17.73 3.46
C TRP A 34 14.95 -17.16 4.08
N LEU A 35 14.83 -16.42 5.19
CA LEU A 35 15.98 -15.84 5.90
C LEU A 35 16.90 -16.89 6.52
N GLU A 36 16.35 -18.05 6.94
CA GLU A 36 17.14 -19.24 7.34
C GLU A 36 17.90 -19.84 6.14
N ALA A 37 17.25 -19.96 4.99
CA ALA A 37 17.87 -20.51 3.78
C ALA A 37 18.99 -19.61 3.23
N GLU A 38 18.82 -18.29 3.31
CA GLU A 38 19.82 -17.29 2.93
C GLU A 38 20.93 -17.10 3.98
N GLY A 39 20.84 -17.80 5.14
CA GLY A 39 21.82 -17.75 6.20
C GLY A 39 21.83 -16.49 7.06
N LEU A 40 20.82 -15.60 6.91
CA LEU A 40 20.71 -14.41 7.75
C LEU A 40 20.23 -14.75 9.15
N PHE A 41 19.27 -15.68 9.27
CA PHE A 41 18.79 -16.21 10.54
C PHE A 41 19.31 -17.62 10.77
N PRO A 42 19.92 -17.91 11.93
CA PRO A 42 20.14 -19.31 12.33
C PRO A 42 18.79 -20.02 12.58
N VAL A 43 18.78 -21.31 12.47
CA VAL A 43 17.61 -22.13 12.85
C VAL A 43 17.29 -21.87 14.32
N ASN A 44 16.00 -21.68 14.65
CA ASN A 44 15.53 -21.33 15.98
C ASN A 44 16.16 -20.04 16.51
N TYR A 45 16.21 -19.02 15.67
CA TYR A 45 16.84 -17.74 15.97
C TYR A 45 16.17 -17.00 17.13
N HIS A 46 16.99 -16.57 18.08
CA HIS A 46 16.63 -15.67 19.15
C HIS A 46 17.51 -14.40 19.00
N PRO A 47 16.99 -13.31 18.42
CA PRO A 47 17.78 -12.13 18.16
C PRO A 47 18.25 -11.45 19.43
N ALA A 48 19.44 -10.87 19.38
CA ALA A 48 19.89 -9.92 20.38
C ALA A 48 19.10 -8.61 20.26
N GLU A 49 19.15 -7.80 21.31
CA GLU A 49 18.51 -6.48 21.33
C GLU A 49 18.97 -5.65 20.13
N GLY A 50 18.02 -5.08 19.40
CA GLY A 50 18.27 -4.24 18.24
C GLY A 50 18.48 -4.99 16.90
N GLU A 51 18.66 -6.30 16.88
CA GLU A 51 18.84 -7.04 15.61
C GLU A 51 17.54 -7.17 14.78
N VAL A 52 16.39 -7.23 15.45
CA VAL A 52 15.08 -7.32 14.79
C VAL A 52 14.17 -6.22 15.35
N ARG A 53 13.51 -5.50 14.46
CA ARG A 53 12.51 -4.49 14.80
C ARG A 53 11.20 -4.80 14.11
N ILE A 54 10.11 -4.79 14.87
CA ILE A 54 8.74 -4.85 14.33
C ILE A 54 8.03 -3.58 14.79
N TYR A 55 7.75 -2.68 13.85
CA TYR A 55 7.18 -1.37 14.13
C TYR A 55 5.94 -1.13 13.29
N ALA A 56 4.80 -0.89 13.92
CA ALA A 56 3.52 -0.71 13.29
C ALA A 56 2.97 0.70 13.49
N ASN A 57 2.16 1.15 12.54
CA ASN A 57 1.23 2.24 12.80
C ASN A 57 0.32 1.86 13.99
N SER A 58 -0.14 2.86 14.75
CA SER A 58 -0.93 2.65 15.97
C SER A 58 -2.38 2.23 15.73
N LYS A 59 -2.79 1.96 14.48
CA LYS A 59 -4.11 1.40 14.14
C LYS A 59 -4.23 -0.06 14.54
N GLN A 60 -5.40 -0.47 15.02
CA GLN A 60 -5.64 -1.86 15.42
C GLN A 60 -5.19 -2.84 14.33
N ARG A 61 -5.62 -2.63 13.07
CA ARG A 61 -5.29 -3.54 11.96
C ARG A 61 -3.80 -3.69 11.68
N THR A 62 -3.02 -2.62 11.82
CA THR A 62 -1.57 -2.67 11.58
C THR A 62 -0.81 -3.28 12.74
N ILE A 63 -1.21 -2.99 13.98
CA ILE A 63 -0.66 -3.66 15.17
C ILE A 63 -0.95 -5.16 15.10
N ALA A 64 -2.19 -5.57 14.81
CA ALA A 64 -2.56 -6.98 14.67
C ALA A 64 -1.79 -7.65 13.52
N THR A 65 -1.69 -7.03 12.35
CA THR A 65 -0.87 -7.51 11.23
C THR A 65 0.57 -7.78 11.67
N ALA A 66 1.18 -6.82 12.37
CA ALA A 66 2.55 -6.95 12.86
C ALA A 66 2.71 -8.07 13.90
N GLN A 67 1.73 -8.25 14.79
CA GLN A 67 1.72 -9.34 15.78
C GLN A 67 1.61 -10.72 15.13
N PHE A 68 0.69 -10.90 14.18
CA PHE A 68 0.54 -12.16 13.45
C PHE A 68 1.77 -12.47 12.59
N PHE A 69 2.32 -11.47 11.89
CA PHE A 69 3.55 -11.62 11.12
C PHE A 69 4.73 -12.01 12.03
N ALA A 70 4.93 -11.34 13.17
CA ALA A 70 5.98 -11.65 14.13
C ALA A 70 5.86 -13.07 14.70
N ALA A 71 4.63 -13.52 14.98
CA ALA A 71 4.36 -14.89 15.43
C ALA A 71 4.73 -15.94 14.37
N GLY A 72 4.57 -15.63 13.07
CA GLY A 72 5.05 -16.49 11.99
C GLY A 72 6.56 -16.45 11.81
N LEU A 73 7.13 -15.25 11.90
CA LEU A 73 8.56 -14.99 11.68
C LEU A 73 9.45 -15.61 12.77
N LEU A 74 9.14 -15.35 14.02
CA LEU A 74 9.97 -15.77 15.17
C LEU A 74 9.08 -16.27 16.32
N PRO A 75 8.38 -17.40 16.15
CA PRO A 75 7.33 -17.87 17.07
C PRO A 75 7.84 -18.23 18.49
N THR A 76 9.12 -18.52 18.63
CA THR A 76 9.75 -18.89 19.90
C THR A 76 10.50 -17.74 20.59
N ALA A 77 10.69 -16.62 19.87
CA ALA A 77 11.32 -15.43 20.41
C ALA A 77 10.25 -14.42 20.84
N ASN A 78 10.47 -13.76 21.95
CA ASN A 78 9.57 -12.69 22.40
C ASN A 78 9.96 -11.37 21.74
N ILE A 79 9.50 -11.14 20.51
CA ILE A 79 9.75 -9.90 19.77
C ILE A 79 8.62 -8.92 20.07
N PRO A 80 8.89 -7.75 20.67
CA PRO A 80 7.86 -6.75 20.88
C PRO A 80 7.44 -6.13 19.55
N VAL A 81 6.15 -5.85 19.41
CA VAL A 81 5.61 -5.00 18.35
C VAL A 81 5.56 -3.58 18.91
N GLU A 82 6.40 -2.70 18.34
CA GLU A 82 6.40 -1.29 18.68
C GLU A 82 5.23 -0.58 17.98
N PHE A 83 4.61 0.36 18.66
CA PHE A 83 3.77 1.40 18.06
C PHE A 83 3.86 2.65 18.92
N HIS A 84 3.76 3.81 18.31
CA HIS A 84 3.91 5.08 19.01
C HIS A 84 2.62 5.89 18.96
N GLY A 85 2.24 6.47 20.09
CA GLY A 85 1.03 7.24 20.24
C GLY A 85 -0.15 6.46 20.82
N GLU A 86 -1.35 6.97 20.61
CA GLU A 86 -2.58 6.41 21.14
C GLU A 86 -3.05 5.23 20.29
N PHE A 87 -3.48 4.14 20.95
CA PHE A 87 -4.04 2.96 20.28
C PHE A 87 -5.23 3.34 19.38
N ASP A 88 -5.26 2.76 18.20
CA ASP A 88 -6.24 2.98 17.13
C ASP A 88 -6.29 4.41 16.56
N LYS A 89 -5.24 5.20 16.80
CA LYS A 89 -4.98 6.46 16.12
C LYS A 89 -3.86 6.32 15.09
N MET A 90 -3.77 7.27 14.16
CA MET A 90 -2.68 7.28 13.19
C MET A 90 -1.41 7.84 13.85
N ASN A 91 -0.30 7.15 13.63
CA ASN A 91 1.03 7.61 14.01
C ASN A 91 1.57 8.54 12.91
N PRO A 92 2.18 9.70 13.24
CA PRO A 92 2.72 10.64 12.25
C PRO A 92 3.72 10.05 11.25
N GLU A 93 4.50 9.04 11.63
CA GLU A 93 5.49 8.40 10.74
C GLU A 93 4.84 7.52 9.66
N PHE A 94 3.60 7.06 9.90
CA PHE A 94 2.83 6.25 8.95
C PHE A 94 1.63 6.97 8.37
N THR A 95 1.25 8.12 8.92
CA THR A 95 0.15 8.91 8.38
C THR A 95 0.62 9.60 7.12
N PRO A 96 0.02 9.33 5.95
CA PRO A 96 0.34 10.05 4.72
C PRO A 96 -0.33 11.43 4.73
N ALA A 97 0.01 12.25 5.74
CA ALA A 97 -0.55 13.56 5.94
C ALA A 97 0.19 14.61 5.12
N THR A 98 -0.55 15.57 4.59
CA THR A 98 0.00 16.79 3.99
C THR A 98 0.78 17.57 5.04
N THR A 99 2.07 17.79 4.83
CA THR A 99 2.94 18.50 5.76
C THR A 99 3.23 19.94 5.33
N PHE A 100 3.05 20.23 4.05
CA PHE A 100 3.16 21.56 3.44
C PHE A 100 1.97 21.81 2.51
N LEU A 101 1.44 23.01 2.47
CA LEU A 101 0.35 23.44 1.60
C LEU A 101 0.44 24.92 1.29
N SER A 102 0.27 25.27 0.01
CA SER A 102 -0.02 26.65 -0.46
C SER A 102 -1.06 26.57 -1.58
N PRO A 103 -1.72 27.67 -1.96
CA PRO A 103 -2.67 27.69 -3.08
C PRO A 103 -2.03 27.23 -4.40
N GLU A 104 -0.80 27.68 -4.66
CA GLU A 104 -0.03 27.36 -5.85
C GLU A 104 0.35 25.88 -5.89
N TYR A 105 0.76 25.31 -4.76
CA TYR A 105 1.01 23.87 -4.63
C TYR A 105 -0.27 23.05 -4.91
N GLU A 106 -1.40 23.45 -4.34
CA GLU A 106 -2.68 22.76 -4.56
C GLU A 106 -3.10 22.79 -6.03
N GLU A 107 -2.91 23.93 -6.72
CA GLU A 107 -3.18 24.03 -8.16
C GLU A 107 -2.22 23.16 -8.98
N ALA A 108 -0.94 23.15 -8.65
CA ALA A 108 0.05 22.30 -9.31
C ALA A 108 -0.27 20.80 -9.13
N VAL A 109 -0.72 20.39 -7.95
CA VAL A 109 -1.17 19.01 -7.69
C VAL A 109 -2.38 18.66 -8.54
N LYS A 110 -3.40 19.53 -8.64
CA LYS A 110 -4.58 19.30 -9.48
C LYS A 110 -4.20 19.14 -10.96
N ASN A 111 -3.26 19.96 -11.45
CA ASN A 111 -2.74 19.84 -12.81
C ASN A 111 -2.01 18.52 -13.04
N GLN A 112 -1.17 18.07 -12.09
CA GLN A 112 -0.52 16.75 -12.18
C GLN A 112 -1.52 15.59 -12.15
N ILE A 113 -2.58 15.68 -11.36
CA ILE A 113 -3.63 14.65 -11.35
C ILE A 113 -4.29 14.54 -12.73
N ASP A 114 -4.65 15.65 -13.36
CA ASP A 114 -5.27 15.60 -14.70
C ASP A 114 -4.29 15.12 -15.77
N GLU A 115 -3.02 15.54 -15.71
CA GLU A 115 -1.98 15.10 -16.64
C GLU A 115 -1.73 13.58 -16.56
N ILE A 116 -1.57 13.05 -15.34
CA ILE A 116 -1.17 11.64 -15.13
C ILE A 116 -2.37 10.69 -15.18
N TYR A 117 -3.48 11.07 -14.55
CA TYR A 117 -4.63 10.18 -14.32
C TYR A 117 -5.91 10.61 -15.02
N GLY A 118 -5.98 11.79 -15.63
CA GLY A 118 -7.21 12.35 -16.20
C GLY A 118 -7.84 11.46 -17.25
N GLU A 119 -7.06 10.84 -18.15
CA GLU A 119 -7.59 9.91 -19.15
C GLU A 119 -8.17 8.64 -18.50
N ARG A 120 -7.43 8.03 -17.54
CA ARG A 120 -7.89 6.85 -16.80
C ARG A 120 -9.15 7.15 -15.98
N LEU A 121 -9.21 8.30 -15.32
CA LEU A 121 -10.40 8.75 -14.59
C LEU A 121 -11.62 8.85 -15.51
N ARG A 122 -11.49 9.50 -16.64
CA ARG A 122 -12.57 9.63 -17.64
C ARG A 122 -12.97 8.27 -18.24
N GLY A 123 -12.08 7.29 -18.27
CA GLY A 123 -12.31 5.94 -18.73
C GLY A 123 -13.03 4.99 -17.76
N LEU A 124 -13.36 5.42 -16.54
CA LEU A 124 -13.95 4.55 -15.50
C LEU A 124 -15.40 4.15 -15.74
N LYS A 125 -16.09 4.70 -16.75
CA LYS A 125 -17.53 4.47 -16.97
C LYS A 125 -17.90 2.98 -17.02
N ASP A 126 -17.17 2.18 -17.79
CA ASP A 126 -17.44 0.75 -17.92
C ASP A 126 -17.24 -0.01 -16.60
N ARG A 127 -16.30 0.46 -15.74
CA ARG A 127 -16.06 -0.08 -14.40
C ARG A 127 -17.20 0.27 -13.46
N TYR A 128 -17.74 1.48 -13.56
CA TYR A 128 -18.93 1.88 -12.78
C TYR A 128 -20.15 1.06 -13.19
N ASP A 129 -20.34 0.83 -14.48
CA ASP A 129 -21.45 0.04 -14.98
C ASP A 129 -21.35 -1.43 -14.51
N LEU A 130 -20.13 -2.00 -14.52
CA LEU A 130 -19.88 -3.33 -13.96
C LEU A 130 -20.18 -3.39 -12.46
N ILE A 131 -19.69 -2.42 -11.67
CA ILE A 131 -19.95 -2.37 -10.23
C ILE A 131 -21.44 -2.22 -9.95
N LYS A 132 -22.14 -1.32 -10.66
CA LYS A 132 -23.60 -1.12 -10.52
C LYS A 132 -24.37 -2.40 -10.81
N ASP A 133 -23.95 -3.16 -11.84
CA ASP A 133 -24.56 -4.45 -12.15
C ASP A 133 -24.32 -5.47 -11.02
N ILE A 134 -23.09 -5.58 -10.51
CA ILE A 134 -22.75 -6.54 -9.44
C ILE A 134 -23.61 -6.32 -8.20
N ILE A 135 -23.79 -5.07 -7.79
CA ILE A 135 -24.47 -4.71 -6.54
C ILE A 135 -25.98 -4.50 -6.70
N ASP A 136 -26.56 -4.71 -7.89
CA ASP A 136 -27.95 -4.38 -8.22
C ASP A 136 -28.31 -2.95 -7.77
N PHE A 137 -27.51 -1.98 -8.23
CA PHE A 137 -27.48 -0.60 -7.73
C PHE A 137 -28.85 0.09 -7.81
N GLU A 138 -29.60 -0.08 -8.91
CA GLU A 138 -30.92 0.52 -9.10
C GLU A 138 -31.98 0.00 -8.11
N GLU A 139 -31.74 -1.18 -7.52
CA GLU A 139 -32.60 -1.75 -6.47
C GLU A 139 -32.26 -1.24 -5.06
N SER A 140 -31.17 -0.49 -4.93
CA SER A 140 -30.70 0.03 -3.64
C SER A 140 -31.57 1.21 -3.11
N GLU A 141 -31.58 1.40 -1.80
CA GLU A 141 -32.23 2.56 -1.18
C GLU A 141 -31.58 3.88 -1.59
N ALA A 142 -30.26 3.90 -1.83
CA ALA A 142 -29.54 5.09 -2.26
C ALA A 142 -30.04 5.58 -3.63
N TYR A 143 -30.25 4.65 -4.57
CA TYR A 143 -30.79 4.95 -5.90
C TYR A 143 -32.27 5.35 -5.82
N LYS A 144 -33.11 4.55 -5.16
CA LYS A 144 -34.56 4.79 -5.04
C LYS A 144 -34.91 6.10 -4.33
N SER A 145 -34.09 6.53 -3.38
CA SER A 145 -34.23 7.82 -2.68
C SER A 145 -33.69 9.01 -3.46
N GLY A 146 -32.94 8.78 -4.55
CA GLY A 146 -32.25 9.83 -5.28
C GLY A 146 -30.99 10.38 -4.58
N THR A 147 -30.53 9.72 -3.52
CA THR A 147 -29.32 10.16 -2.78
C THR A 147 -28.07 9.98 -3.63
N VAL A 148 -27.96 8.86 -4.35
CA VAL A 148 -26.91 8.60 -5.35
C VAL A 148 -27.58 7.91 -6.52
N THR A 149 -27.57 8.52 -7.69
CA THR A 149 -28.22 7.99 -8.91
C THR A 149 -27.23 7.52 -9.95
N GLU A 150 -25.96 7.95 -9.85
CA GLU A 150 -24.87 7.55 -10.73
C GLU A 150 -23.52 7.71 -10.03
N PHE A 151 -22.47 7.14 -10.60
CA PHE A 151 -21.08 7.43 -10.28
C PHE A 151 -20.52 8.34 -11.36
N SER A 152 -20.02 9.51 -10.96
CA SER A 152 -19.52 10.55 -11.86
C SER A 152 -18.24 11.16 -11.33
N LEU A 153 -17.46 11.77 -12.21
CA LEU A 153 -16.33 12.62 -11.86
C LEU A 153 -16.73 14.09 -11.67
N ASP A 154 -17.92 14.46 -12.14
CA ASP A 154 -18.34 15.88 -12.18
C ASP A 154 -18.49 16.49 -10.78
N ASP A 155 -18.71 15.65 -9.76
CA ASP A 155 -18.82 16.04 -8.36
C ASP A 155 -17.58 15.68 -7.52
N MET A 156 -16.48 15.28 -8.18
CA MET A 156 -15.23 14.96 -7.52
C MET A 156 -14.54 16.23 -7.01
N GLU A 157 -14.27 16.26 -5.71
CA GLU A 157 -13.46 17.30 -5.09
C GLU A 157 -12.39 16.68 -4.21
N ILE A 158 -11.14 17.12 -4.39
CA ILE A 158 -10.00 16.71 -3.57
C ILE A 158 -9.58 17.92 -2.75
N THR A 159 -9.46 17.74 -1.44
CA THR A 159 -9.06 18.78 -0.49
C THR A 159 -7.84 18.34 0.30
N TYR A 160 -7.00 19.31 0.61
CA TYR A 160 -5.77 19.15 1.38
C TYR A 160 -5.83 20.03 2.62
N ALA A 161 -5.28 19.52 3.74
CA ALA A 161 -5.08 20.31 4.95
C ALA A 161 -3.79 19.83 5.64
N VAL A 162 -3.00 20.78 6.14
CA VAL A 162 -1.76 20.45 6.88
C VAL A 162 -2.09 19.62 8.11
N GLY A 163 -1.40 18.50 8.29
CA GLY A 163 -1.61 17.54 9.37
C GLY A 163 -2.71 16.51 9.11
N GLU A 164 -3.36 16.55 7.94
CA GLU A 164 -4.41 15.61 7.56
C GLU A 164 -4.03 14.86 6.27
N GLU A 165 -4.56 13.64 6.11
CA GLU A 165 -4.50 12.94 4.84
C GLU A 165 -5.30 13.69 3.78
N PRO A 166 -4.89 13.66 2.48
CA PRO A 166 -5.73 14.13 1.40
C PRO A 166 -7.14 13.52 1.47
N LYS A 167 -8.16 14.29 1.18
CA LYS A 167 -9.56 13.84 1.21
C LYS A 167 -10.21 14.02 -0.14
N MET A 168 -11.01 13.04 -0.54
CA MET A 168 -11.86 13.12 -1.72
C MET A 168 -13.32 13.00 -1.32
N THR A 169 -14.16 13.79 -1.96
CA THR A 169 -15.64 13.70 -1.87
C THR A 169 -16.23 13.39 -3.25
N GLY A 170 -17.55 13.22 -3.31
CA GLY A 170 -18.27 12.93 -4.55
C GLY A 170 -18.54 11.44 -4.77
N THR A 171 -19.15 11.14 -5.91
CA THR A 171 -19.61 9.79 -6.24
C THR A 171 -18.47 8.84 -6.61
N LEU A 172 -17.29 9.36 -7.04
CA LEU A 172 -16.09 8.54 -7.18
C LEU A 172 -15.68 7.93 -5.83
N LYS A 173 -15.73 8.70 -4.74
CA LYS A 173 -15.46 8.18 -3.41
C LYS A 173 -16.44 7.08 -3.02
N ALA A 174 -17.73 7.23 -3.36
CA ALA A 174 -18.74 6.21 -3.12
C ALA A 174 -18.45 4.93 -3.95
N ALA A 175 -18.11 5.08 -5.22
CA ALA A 175 -17.73 3.97 -6.08
C ALA A 175 -16.48 3.24 -5.57
N CYS A 176 -15.47 3.98 -5.11
CA CYS A 176 -14.27 3.41 -4.49
C CYS A 176 -14.64 2.58 -3.24
N SER A 177 -15.47 3.11 -2.36
CA SER A 177 -15.88 2.39 -1.15
C SER A 177 -16.63 1.07 -1.46
N VAL A 178 -17.44 1.05 -2.51
CA VAL A 178 -18.11 -0.17 -2.99
C VAL A 178 -17.10 -1.13 -3.63
N SER A 179 -16.20 -0.63 -4.48
CA SER A 179 -15.12 -1.42 -5.08
C SER A 179 -14.27 -2.10 -4.01
N ASP A 180 -13.81 -1.35 -3.03
CA ASP A 180 -13.01 -1.87 -1.92
C ASP A 180 -13.77 -2.94 -1.12
N ALA A 181 -15.02 -2.68 -0.76
CA ALA A 181 -15.86 -3.66 -0.07
C ALA A 181 -16.06 -4.96 -0.87
N LEU A 182 -16.23 -4.88 -2.20
CA LEU A 182 -16.35 -6.05 -3.07
C LEU A 182 -15.04 -6.85 -3.11
N ILE A 183 -13.88 -6.18 -3.21
CA ILE A 183 -12.57 -6.85 -3.19
C ILE A 183 -12.30 -7.49 -1.83
N LEU A 184 -12.59 -6.81 -0.74
CA LEU A 184 -12.46 -7.40 0.61
C LEU A 184 -13.38 -8.60 0.78
N GLN A 185 -14.63 -8.51 0.31
CA GLN A 185 -15.58 -9.63 0.33
C GLN A 185 -15.10 -10.81 -0.54
N TYR A 186 -14.50 -10.53 -1.70
CA TYR A 186 -13.91 -11.56 -2.56
C TYR A 186 -12.82 -12.37 -1.86
N TYR A 187 -12.02 -11.75 -1.01
CA TYR A 187 -10.98 -12.44 -0.25
C TYR A 187 -11.50 -13.17 0.99
N GLU A 188 -12.58 -12.70 1.60
CA GLU A 188 -13.15 -13.31 2.80
C GLU A 188 -14.13 -14.44 2.50
N GLU A 189 -15.01 -14.29 1.48
CA GLU A 189 -16.02 -15.30 1.11
C GLU A 189 -15.39 -16.36 0.20
N PRO A 190 -15.29 -17.63 0.65
CA PRO A 190 -14.70 -18.71 -0.17
C PRO A 190 -15.44 -18.98 -1.48
N ASP A 191 -16.77 -18.80 -1.49
CA ASP A 191 -17.61 -18.93 -2.68
C ASP A 191 -17.58 -17.61 -3.49
N ALA A 192 -16.91 -17.65 -4.64
CA ALA A 192 -16.75 -16.48 -5.49
C ALA A 192 -18.10 -15.92 -6.03
N GLN A 193 -19.12 -16.76 -6.20
CA GLN A 193 -20.45 -16.28 -6.59
C GLN A 193 -21.13 -15.53 -5.45
N LYS A 194 -21.01 -16.02 -4.21
CA LYS A 194 -21.53 -15.30 -3.04
C LYS A 194 -20.80 -13.98 -2.84
N ALA A 195 -19.49 -13.94 -3.09
CA ALA A 195 -18.73 -12.71 -3.04
C ALA A 195 -19.24 -11.64 -4.03
N ALA A 196 -19.86 -12.04 -5.13
CA ALA A 196 -20.47 -11.18 -6.14
C ALA A 196 -22.01 -11.20 -6.11
N PHE A 197 -22.62 -11.45 -4.93
CA PHE A 197 -24.09 -11.49 -4.74
C PHE A 197 -24.84 -12.44 -5.70
N GLY A 198 -24.23 -13.58 -6.00
CA GLY A 198 -24.78 -14.62 -6.88
C GLY A 198 -24.35 -14.52 -8.33
N LYS A 199 -23.59 -13.52 -8.72
CA LYS A 199 -23.06 -13.34 -10.08
C LYS A 199 -21.73 -14.08 -10.25
N THR A 200 -21.44 -14.49 -11.48
CA THR A 200 -20.15 -15.13 -11.81
C THR A 200 -19.28 -14.10 -12.52
N LEU A 201 -18.16 -13.73 -11.89
CA LEU A 201 -17.18 -12.82 -12.44
C LEU A 201 -15.93 -13.57 -12.89
N THR A 202 -15.39 -13.17 -14.03
CA THR A 202 -14.06 -13.57 -14.47
C THR A 202 -12.97 -12.87 -13.63
N GLN A 203 -11.75 -13.38 -13.69
CA GLN A 203 -10.61 -12.70 -13.02
C GLN A 203 -10.40 -11.29 -13.59
N GLU A 204 -10.61 -11.10 -14.88
CA GLU A 204 -10.51 -9.79 -15.52
C GLU A 204 -11.58 -8.81 -15.00
N GLN A 205 -12.81 -9.28 -14.79
CA GLN A 205 -13.85 -8.45 -14.18
C GLN A 205 -13.55 -8.08 -12.72
N TRP A 206 -12.95 -8.99 -11.95
CA TRP A 206 -12.46 -8.65 -10.60
C TRP A 206 -11.35 -7.59 -10.63
N LYS A 207 -10.43 -7.65 -11.62
CA LYS A 207 -9.44 -6.59 -11.85
C LYS A 207 -10.09 -5.26 -12.21
N GLN A 208 -11.11 -5.26 -13.05
CA GLN A 208 -11.88 -4.06 -13.42
C GLN A 208 -12.62 -3.47 -12.21
N VAL A 209 -13.15 -4.30 -11.31
CA VAL A 209 -13.71 -3.83 -10.03
C VAL A 209 -12.64 -3.17 -9.19
N SER A 210 -11.47 -3.80 -9.05
CA SER A 210 -10.35 -3.25 -8.26
C SER A 210 -9.80 -1.94 -8.83
N GLU A 211 -9.84 -1.76 -10.15
CA GLU A 211 -9.29 -0.57 -10.82
C GLU A 211 -9.85 0.75 -10.26
N VAL A 212 -11.10 0.76 -9.81
CA VAL A 212 -11.73 1.96 -9.24
C VAL A 212 -11.08 2.36 -7.91
N LYS A 213 -10.88 1.40 -7.00
CA LYS A 213 -10.21 1.66 -5.72
C LYS A 213 -8.72 1.93 -5.90
N ASP A 214 -8.08 1.22 -6.84
CA ASP A 214 -6.66 1.39 -7.12
C ASP A 214 -6.39 2.79 -7.68
N LEU A 215 -7.19 3.23 -8.67
CA LEU A 215 -7.06 4.57 -9.24
C LEU A 215 -7.37 5.67 -8.22
N TYR A 216 -8.34 5.44 -7.33
CA TYR A 216 -8.56 6.34 -6.20
C TYR A 216 -7.30 6.48 -5.33
N ASN A 217 -6.68 5.36 -4.96
CA ASN A 217 -5.46 5.36 -4.16
C ASN A 217 -4.29 6.06 -4.90
N ASP A 218 -4.14 5.80 -6.20
CA ASP A 218 -3.11 6.43 -7.03
C ASP A 218 -3.29 7.96 -7.08
N VAL A 219 -4.51 8.43 -7.32
CA VAL A 219 -4.83 9.87 -7.37
C VAL A 219 -4.57 10.56 -6.03
N MET A 220 -4.83 9.86 -4.92
CA MET A 220 -4.67 10.41 -3.57
C MET A 220 -3.22 10.40 -3.08
N PHE A 221 -2.39 9.43 -3.51
CA PHE A 221 -1.09 9.20 -2.88
C PHE A 221 0.07 8.97 -3.85
N ALA A 222 -0.19 8.70 -5.14
CA ALA A 222 0.84 8.37 -6.14
C ALA A 222 1.07 9.48 -7.19
N VAL A 223 0.65 10.70 -6.90
CA VAL A 223 1.01 11.91 -7.67
C VAL A 223 2.36 12.42 -7.16
N PRO A 224 3.36 12.70 -7.99
CA PRO A 224 4.71 13.05 -7.55
C PRO A 224 4.78 14.14 -6.48
N LEU A 225 4.09 15.26 -6.64
CA LEU A 225 4.05 16.34 -5.65
C LEU A 225 3.45 15.86 -4.32
N VAL A 226 2.33 15.12 -4.38
CA VAL A 226 1.67 14.59 -3.19
C VAL A 226 2.55 13.54 -2.52
N SER A 227 3.11 12.60 -3.30
CA SER A 227 3.90 11.48 -2.75
C SER A 227 5.13 11.97 -1.99
N CYS A 228 5.87 12.96 -2.53
CA CYS A 228 7.01 13.55 -1.83
C CYS A 228 6.60 14.24 -0.52
N ASN A 229 5.44 14.90 -0.52
CA ASN A 229 4.92 15.58 0.66
C ASN A 229 4.51 14.59 1.76
N VAL A 230 3.66 13.60 1.42
CA VAL A 230 3.07 12.72 2.42
C VAL A 230 3.98 11.55 2.85
N ALA A 231 4.90 11.11 1.98
CA ALA A 231 5.83 10.02 2.31
C ALA A 231 7.09 10.46 3.06
N HIS A 232 7.36 11.75 3.13
CA HIS A 232 8.61 12.29 3.69
C HIS A 232 8.99 11.71 5.05
N PRO A 233 8.12 11.65 6.08
CA PRO A 233 8.50 11.08 7.39
C PRO A 233 8.86 9.60 7.29
N GLN A 234 8.15 8.83 6.47
CA GLN A 234 8.38 7.40 6.34
C GLN A 234 9.61 7.09 5.48
N LEU A 235 9.93 7.90 4.47
CA LEU A 235 11.18 7.80 3.73
C LEU A 235 12.39 8.00 4.65
N GLN A 236 12.34 8.98 5.57
CA GLN A 236 13.38 9.19 6.58
C GLN A 236 13.52 7.96 7.50
N LEU A 237 12.41 7.39 7.96
CA LEU A 237 12.40 6.19 8.79
C LEU A 237 13.04 5.00 8.06
N ILE A 238 12.62 4.69 6.82
CA ILE A 238 13.17 3.58 6.03
C ILE A 238 14.65 3.81 5.76
N ARG A 239 15.04 5.03 5.39
CA ARG A 239 16.44 5.40 5.14
C ARG A 239 17.32 5.17 6.37
N SER A 240 16.80 5.49 7.56
CA SER A 240 17.47 5.24 8.84
C SER A 240 17.63 3.73 9.11
N GLU A 241 16.56 2.94 8.93
CA GLU A 241 16.59 1.49 9.13
C GLU A 241 17.58 0.80 8.18
N LEU A 242 17.67 1.22 6.92
CA LEU A 242 18.63 0.68 5.96
C LEU A 242 20.08 0.89 6.38
N SER A 243 20.36 1.93 7.16
CA SER A 243 21.70 2.29 7.62
C SER A 243 22.00 1.84 9.05
N GLN A 244 21.04 1.27 9.76
CA GLN A 244 21.19 0.89 11.15
C GLN A 244 22.18 -0.26 11.30
N GLU A 245 23.29 -0.02 11.99
CA GLU A 245 24.27 -1.06 12.31
C GLU A 245 23.69 -2.17 13.19
N GLY A 246 24.03 -3.42 12.90
CA GLY A 246 23.57 -4.59 13.63
C GLY A 246 22.13 -5.00 13.36
N ARG A 247 21.35 -4.17 12.67
CA ARG A 247 19.99 -4.50 12.26
C ARG A 247 20.01 -5.59 11.18
N LYS A 248 19.35 -6.72 11.44
CA LYS A 248 19.20 -7.81 10.49
C LYS A 248 17.85 -7.78 9.78
N PHE A 249 16.81 -7.35 10.50
CA PHE A 249 15.47 -7.32 9.95
C PHE A 249 14.63 -6.21 10.58
N SER A 250 13.92 -5.47 9.74
CA SER A 250 12.89 -4.51 10.16
C SER A 250 11.59 -4.78 9.41
N PHE A 251 10.48 -4.83 10.13
CA PHE A 251 9.15 -4.83 9.56
C PHE A 251 8.43 -3.54 9.97
N LEU A 252 8.20 -2.67 8.99
CA LEU A 252 7.46 -1.43 9.16
C LEU A 252 6.05 -1.64 8.59
N CYS A 253 5.06 -1.74 9.48
CA CYS A 253 3.70 -2.08 9.11
C CYS A 253 2.81 -0.84 9.01
N GLY A 254 2.60 -0.39 7.78
CA GLY A 254 1.74 0.75 7.42
C GLY A 254 0.51 0.33 6.61
N HIS A 255 0.24 1.08 5.55
CA HIS A 255 -0.94 0.99 4.69
C HIS A 255 -0.57 0.95 3.20
N ASP A 256 -1.55 0.64 2.36
CA ASP A 256 -1.44 0.71 0.89
C ASP A 256 -1.08 2.12 0.40
N SER A 257 -1.62 3.16 1.03
CA SER A 257 -1.25 4.56 0.78
C SER A 257 0.25 4.84 0.99
N ASN A 258 0.87 4.19 1.98
CA ASN A 258 2.31 4.27 2.19
C ASN A 258 3.09 3.59 1.06
N ILE A 259 2.67 2.41 0.61
CA ILE A 259 3.30 1.72 -0.53
C ILE A 259 3.23 2.61 -1.78
N ALA A 260 2.04 3.13 -2.10
CA ALA A 260 1.83 3.98 -3.26
C ALA A 260 2.71 5.23 -3.23
N SER A 261 2.70 5.97 -2.12
CA SER A 261 3.48 7.21 -2.00
C SER A 261 5.00 6.97 -1.96
N ILE A 262 5.47 5.93 -1.29
CA ILE A 262 6.91 5.59 -1.23
C ILE A 262 7.42 5.20 -2.61
N LEU A 263 6.73 4.30 -3.34
CA LEU A 263 7.17 3.85 -4.66
C LEU A 263 7.21 5.01 -5.66
N THR A 264 6.22 5.90 -5.61
CA THR A 264 6.20 7.09 -6.46
C THR A 264 7.33 8.06 -6.11
N ALA A 265 7.54 8.37 -4.84
CA ALA A 265 8.63 9.26 -4.40
C ALA A 265 10.02 8.69 -4.74
N LEU A 266 10.19 7.37 -4.69
CA LEU A 266 11.42 6.69 -5.11
C LEU A 266 11.55 6.57 -6.64
N GLN A 267 10.59 7.08 -7.41
CA GLN A 267 10.54 7.01 -8.87
C GLN A 267 10.58 5.55 -9.37
N CYS A 268 9.76 4.68 -8.76
CA CYS A 268 9.57 3.34 -9.27
C CYS A 268 8.91 3.39 -10.65
N GLU A 269 9.45 2.60 -11.59
CA GLU A 269 8.83 2.42 -12.91
C GLU A 269 7.53 1.60 -12.79
N ASP A 270 6.67 1.70 -13.80
CA ASP A 270 5.45 0.91 -13.88
C ASP A 270 5.75 -0.59 -13.77
N TYR A 271 4.94 -1.30 -13.04
CA TYR A 271 5.06 -2.74 -12.83
C TYR A 271 3.70 -3.44 -13.02
N VAL A 272 3.76 -4.73 -13.27
CA VAL A 272 2.57 -5.57 -13.43
C VAL A 272 2.50 -6.55 -12.26
N LEU A 273 1.33 -6.66 -11.66
CA LEU A 273 1.06 -7.59 -10.57
C LEU A 273 0.42 -8.88 -11.09
N PRO A 274 1.19 -9.99 -11.21
CA PRO A 274 0.62 -11.28 -11.58
C PRO A 274 -0.17 -11.91 -10.43
N ALA A 275 -1.15 -12.74 -10.77
CA ALA A 275 -1.90 -13.59 -9.85
C ALA A 275 -2.62 -12.86 -8.69
N THR A 276 -2.99 -11.60 -8.89
CA THR A 276 -3.86 -10.83 -8.00
C THR A 276 -4.94 -10.09 -8.79
N VAL A 277 -5.88 -9.47 -8.10
CA VAL A 277 -6.95 -8.66 -8.71
C VAL A 277 -6.67 -7.16 -8.61
N GLU A 278 -5.80 -6.74 -7.72
CA GLU A 278 -5.32 -5.36 -7.63
C GLU A 278 -4.34 -5.04 -8.76
N ASN A 279 -4.30 -3.77 -9.16
CA ASN A 279 -3.43 -3.30 -10.24
C ASN A 279 -2.17 -2.60 -9.72
N THR A 280 -2.17 -2.04 -8.51
CA THR A 280 -1.05 -1.25 -7.97
C THR A 280 -0.58 -1.72 -6.60
N THR A 281 -1.48 -1.83 -5.61
CA THR A 281 -1.14 -2.21 -4.23
C THR A 281 -1.93 -3.44 -3.80
N PRO A 282 -1.34 -4.65 -3.86
CA PRO A 282 -2.05 -5.88 -3.50
C PRO A 282 -2.25 -5.98 -1.99
N ILE A 283 -3.37 -6.59 -1.57
CA ILE A 283 -3.63 -6.85 -0.14
C ILE A 283 -2.49 -7.65 0.48
N GLY A 284 -2.02 -7.20 1.63
CA GLY A 284 -0.88 -7.81 2.33
C GLY A 284 0.46 -7.61 1.62
N GLY A 285 0.52 -6.74 0.59
CA GLY A 285 1.74 -6.43 -0.15
C GLY A 285 2.81 -5.78 0.73
N LYS A 286 4.07 -6.07 0.43
CA LYS A 286 5.24 -5.57 1.16
C LYS A 286 6.33 -5.14 0.21
N ILE A 287 6.81 -3.90 0.32
CA ILE A 287 8.08 -3.50 -0.30
C ILE A 287 9.19 -4.15 0.51
N VAL A 288 10.02 -4.96 -0.15
CA VAL A 288 11.13 -5.68 0.48
C VAL A 288 12.45 -5.18 -0.08
N LEU A 289 13.25 -4.59 0.79
CA LEU A 289 14.61 -4.15 0.48
C LEU A 289 15.58 -5.15 1.11
N SER A 290 16.27 -5.94 0.28
CA SER A 290 17.20 -6.95 0.78
C SER A 290 18.63 -6.54 0.47
N ARG A 291 19.45 -6.41 1.53
CA ARG A 291 20.86 -6.05 1.40
C ARG A 291 21.72 -7.31 1.30
N TRP A 292 22.53 -7.38 0.28
CA TRP A 292 23.41 -8.49 -0.04
C TRP A 292 24.86 -8.06 0.00
N THR A 293 25.76 -8.98 0.29
CA THR A 293 27.20 -8.77 0.16
C THR A 293 27.75 -9.82 -0.81
N ASN A 294 28.37 -9.40 -1.90
CA ASN A 294 28.99 -10.32 -2.84
C ASN A 294 30.38 -10.80 -2.36
N GLU A 295 30.98 -11.76 -3.07
CA GLU A 295 32.29 -12.32 -2.74
C GLU A 295 33.40 -11.26 -2.67
N ALA A 296 33.28 -10.15 -3.40
CA ALA A 296 34.21 -9.03 -3.38
C ALA A 296 33.96 -8.02 -2.24
N GLY A 297 33.03 -8.32 -1.33
CA GLY A 297 32.63 -7.45 -0.21
C GLY A 297 31.81 -6.24 -0.60
N ARG A 298 31.28 -6.15 -1.84
CA ARG A 298 30.44 -5.04 -2.27
C ARG A 298 29.01 -5.23 -1.74
N GLN A 299 28.43 -4.13 -1.27
CA GLN A 299 27.05 -4.11 -0.79
C GLN A 299 26.09 -3.85 -1.96
N LEU A 300 25.07 -4.68 -2.07
CA LEU A 300 24.06 -4.67 -3.12
C LEU A 300 22.66 -4.70 -2.48
N VAL A 301 21.63 -4.27 -3.23
CA VAL A 301 20.23 -4.27 -2.75
C VAL A 301 19.31 -4.77 -3.84
N SER A 302 18.39 -5.69 -3.50
CA SER A 302 17.19 -5.92 -4.29
C SER A 302 16.05 -5.08 -3.75
N VAL A 303 15.14 -4.66 -4.63
CA VAL A 303 13.89 -3.95 -4.30
C VAL A 303 12.77 -4.74 -4.95
N ASP A 304 11.93 -5.33 -4.12
CA ASP A 304 10.88 -6.25 -4.56
C ASP A 304 9.54 -5.88 -3.94
N LEU A 305 8.43 -6.16 -4.65
CA LEU A 305 7.10 -6.18 -4.09
C LEU A 305 6.68 -7.63 -3.87
N VAL A 306 6.41 -8.01 -2.61
CA VAL A 306 6.10 -9.38 -2.21
C VAL A 306 4.69 -9.44 -1.66
N TYR A 307 3.87 -10.37 -2.16
CA TYR A 307 2.48 -10.56 -1.73
C TYR A 307 1.99 -11.99 -1.97
N ALA A 308 1.03 -12.44 -1.18
CA ALA A 308 0.32 -13.68 -1.46
C ALA A 308 -0.59 -13.50 -2.69
N SER A 309 -0.64 -14.47 -3.60
CA SER A 309 -1.56 -14.41 -4.74
C SER A 309 -3.02 -14.41 -4.26
N ALA A 310 -3.95 -13.94 -5.11
CA ALA A 310 -5.37 -13.98 -4.81
C ALA A 310 -5.85 -15.39 -4.43
N GLN A 311 -5.36 -16.42 -5.14
CA GLN A 311 -5.68 -17.82 -4.81
C GLN A 311 -5.11 -18.24 -3.46
N GLN A 312 -3.86 -17.87 -3.14
CA GLN A 312 -3.25 -18.17 -1.84
C GLN A 312 -4.01 -17.52 -0.68
N LEU A 313 -4.46 -16.26 -0.85
CA LEU A 313 -5.29 -15.56 0.12
C LEU A 313 -6.63 -16.24 0.33
N ARG A 314 -7.30 -16.61 -0.76
CA ARG A 314 -8.62 -17.26 -0.72
C ARG A 314 -8.58 -18.67 -0.13
N ASP A 315 -7.51 -19.42 -0.37
CA ASP A 315 -7.33 -20.78 0.12
C ASP A 315 -6.67 -20.86 1.50
N LEU A 316 -6.25 -19.73 2.09
CA LEU A 316 -5.41 -19.71 3.29
C LEU A 316 -4.18 -20.60 3.15
N THR A 317 -3.52 -20.49 2.01
CA THR A 317 -2.38 -21.35 1.66
C THR A 317 -1.23 -21.14 2.63
N LEU A 318 -0.70 -22.25 3.16
CA LEU A 318 0.50 -22.19 3.97
C LEU A 318 1.70 -21.85 3.10
N LEU A 319 2.34 -20.72 3.36
CA LEU A 319 3.47 -20.23 2.58
C LEU A 319 4.80 -20.79 3.12
N ASP A 320 5.62 -21.30 2.19
CA ASP A 320 6.98 -21.78 2.47
C ASP A 320 7.87 -21.65 1.22
N LEU A 321 9.08 -22.25 1.26
CA LEU A 321 10.03 -22.17 0.13
C LEU A 321 9.58 -22.96 -1.12
N LYS A 322 8.60 -23.85 -1.01
CA LYS A 322 8.01 -24.58 -2.16
C LYS A 322 6.76 -23.90 -2.68
N THR A 323 6.01 -23.30 -1.78
CA THR A 323 4.77 -22.55 -2.05
C THR A 323 4.98 -21.11 -1.60
N HIS A 324 5.83 -20.41 -2.35
CA HIS A 324 6.23 -19.05 -2.02
C HIS A 324 5.18 -18.01 -2.44
N PRO A 325 5.15 -16.84 -1.82
CA PRO A 325 4.38 -15.70 -2.30
C PRO A 325 4.89 -15.24 -3.67
N VAL A 326 4.13 -14.39 -4.33
CA VAL A 326 4.57 -13.71 -5.55
C VAL A 326 5.65 -12.70 -5.17
N VAL A 327 6.71 -12.67 -5.97
CA VAL A 327 7.82 -11.70 -5.85
C VAL A 327 7.94 -10.97 -7.19
N VAL A 328 7.76 -9.65 -7.18
CA VAL A 328 7.87 -8.78 -8.35
C VAL A 328 9.07 -7.86 -8.14
N PRO A 329 10.17 -8.05 -8.89
CA PRO A 329 11.30 -7.13 -8.85
C PRO A 329 10.89 -5.74 -9.35
N LEU A 330 11.13 -4.71 -8.53
CA LEU A 330 10.82 -3.34 -8.87
C LEU A 330 12.02 -2.63 -9.52
N THR A 331 11.75 -1.75 -10.47
CA THR A 331 12.77 -0.94 -11.14
C THR A 331 12.67 0.51 -10.68
N LEU A 332 13.78 1.06 -10.18
CA LEU A 332 13.92 2.47 -9.83
C LEU A 332 14.48 3.22 -11.04
N LYS A 333 13.75 4.17 -11.55
CA LYS A 333 14.08 4.94 -12.76
C LYS A 333 15.48 5.58 -12.66
N GLY A 334 16.31 5.33 -13.67
CA GLY A 334 17.66 5.90 -13.76
C GLY A 334 18.72 5.22 -12.89
N LEU A 335 18.39 4.17 -12.12
CA LEU A 335 19.37 3.34 -11.42
C LEU A 335 19.69 2.07 -12.23
N GLU A 336 20.97 1.69 -12.26
CA GLU A 336 21.44 0.51 -12.98
C GLU A 336 21.48 -0.73 -12.07
N LYS A 337 20.92 -1.84 -12.56
CA LYS A 337 21.05 -3.16 -11.95
C LYS A 337 22.25 -3.90 -12.53
N ASN A 338 22.93 -4.71 -11.71
CA ASN A 338 23.93 -5.66 -12.18
C ASN A 338 23.27 -6.86 -12.89
N ALA A 339 24.09 -7.84 -13.32
CA ALA A 339 23.62 -9.05 -14.01
C ALA A 339 22.67 -9.91 -13.15
N ASP A 340 22.73 -9.80 -11.83
CA ASP A 340 21.87 -10.53 -10.87
C ASP A 340 20.60 -9.76 -10.55
N GLY A 341 20.35 -8.60 -11.18
CA GLY A 341 19.18 -7.76 -10.93
C GLY A 341 19.28 -6.89 -9.67
N LEU A 342 20.47 -6.69 -9.12
CA LEU A 342 20.71 -5.97 -7.87
C LEU A 342 21.28 -4.57 -8.14
N TYR A 343 20.86 -3.60 -7.36
CA TYR A 343 21.41 -2.25 -7.32
C TYR A 343 22.64 -2.19 -6.41
N LYS A 344 23.52 -1.20 -6.61
CA LYS A 344 24.49 -0.85 -5.58
C LYS A 344 23.76 -0.24 -4.38
N TYR A 345 24.22 -0.61 -3.19
CA TYR A 345 23.61 -0.12 -1.94
C TYR A 345 23.66 1.41 -1.84
N GLU A 346 24.78 2.01 -2.21
CA GLU A 346 24.95 3.47 -2.18
C GLU A 346 23.97 4.18 -3.12
N ASP A 347 23.69 3.62 -4.31
CA ASP A 347 22.79 4.21 -5.29
C ASP A 347 21.33 4.21 -4.76
N VAL A 348 20.94 3.14 -4.05
CA VAL A 348 19.61 3.09 -3.39
C VAL A 348 19.51 4.08 -2.24
N LEU A 349 20.55 4.17 -1.39
CA LEU A 349 20.58 5.17 -0.32
C LEU A 349 20.49 6.59 -0.86
N GLN A 350 21.24 6.88 -1.93
CA GLN A 350 21.17 8.18 -2.60
C GLN A 350 19.76 8.47 -3.14
N ARG A 351 19.05 7.48 -3.70
CA ARG A 351 17.68 7.66 -4.16
C ARG A 351 16.74 8.03 -3.00
N PHE A 352 16.91 7.44 -1.81
CA PHE A 352 16.17 7.87 -0.63
C PHE A 352 16.53 9.30 -0.22
N ASP A 353 17.81 9.66 -0.22
CA ASP A 353 18.26 11.01 0.12
C ASP A 353 17.74 12.05 -0.90
N GLU A 354 17.69 11.71 -2.21
CA GLU A 354 17.08 12.53 -3.26
C GLU A 354 15.58 12.74 -3.03
N ALA A 355 14.83 11.65 -2.74
CA ALA A 355 13.39 11.73 -2.48
C ALA A 355 13.07 12.54 -1.21
N ILE A 356 13.89 12.43 -0.17
CA ILE A 356 13.77 13.23 1.05
C ILE A 356 14.06 14.70 0.74
N SER A 357 15.10 15.00 -0.02
CA SER A 357 15.47 16.38 -0.38
C SER A 357 14.49 17.04 -1.36
N GLU A 358 13.74 16.25 -2.13
CA GLU A 358 12.74 16.77 -3.04
C GLU A 358 11.60 17.48 -2.30
N TYR A 359 11.27 17.03 -1.11
CA TYR A 359 10.32 17.73 -0.23
C TYR A 359 10.78 19.15 0.08
N ASP A 360 12.05 19.35 0.43
CA ASP A 360 12.58 20.70 0.74
C ASP A 360 12.50 21.61 -0.48
N LYS A 361 12.79 21.11 -1.68
CA LYS A 361 12.68 21.87 -2.93
C LYS A 361 11.23 22.27 -3.23
N ILE A 362 10.27 21.35 -3.04
CA ILE A 362 8.84 21.64 -3.19
C ILE A 362 8.43 22.76 -2.24
N VAL A 363 8.85 22.68 -0.98
CA VAL A 363 8.56 23.73 0.01
C VAL A 363 9.16 25.08 -0.42
N GLU A 364 10.42 25.10 -0.85
CA GLU A 364 11.09 26.33 -1.33
C GLU A 364 10.37 26.90 -2.55
N GLU A 365 10.09 26.09 -3.56
CA GLU A 365 9.46 26.52 -4.82
C GLU A 365 8.08 27.15 -4.60
N TYR A 366 7.24 26.51 -3.78
CA TYR A 366 5.85 26.95 -3.61
C TYR A 366 5.65 27.96 -2.46
N ALA A 367 6.59 28.09 -1.51
CA ALA A 367 6.57 29.14 -0.50
C ALA A 367 7.05 30.49 -1.04
N GLU A 368 8.01 30.51 -1.97
CA GLU A 368 8.51 31.75 -2.58
C GLU A 368 7.46 32.45 -3.46
N GLN A 369 6.58 31.71 -4.12
CA GLN A 369 5.50 32.27 -4.94
C GLN A 369 4.49 33.09 -4.11
N GLU A 370 4.24 32.72 -2.85
CA GLU A 370 3.38 33.49 -1.95
C GLU A 370 3.96 34.90 -1.64
N MET A 371 5.29 35.05 -1.55
CA MET A 371 5.91 36.32 -1.23
C MET A 371 5.93 37.29 -2.42
N ASP A 372 6.04 36.79 -3.64
CA ASP A 372 6.04 37.63 -4.86
C ASP A 372 4.65 38.17 -5.23
N GLN A 373 3.57 37.51 -4.80
CA GLN A 373 2.19 37.96 -4.99
C GLN A 373 1.74 38.95 -3.90
N ALA A 374 2.43 39.02 -2.77
CA ALA A 374 2.15 39.93 -1.67
C ALA A 374 2.98 41.25 -1.73
N ALA A 375 3.90 41.38 -2.68
CA ALA A 375 4.73 42.56 -2.92
C ALA A 375 4.23 43.39 -4.13
#